data_e1ea04587192be37fa572e60f7867a39
#
_entry.id   e1ea04587192be37fa572e60f7867a39
#
_cell.length_a   1.000
_cell.length_b   1.000
_cell.length_c   1.000
_cell.angle_alpha   90.00
_cell.angle_beta   90.00
_cell.angle_gamma   90.00
#
_symmetry.space_group_name_H-M   'P 1'
#
loop_
_entity.id
_entity.type
_entity.pdbx_description
1 polymer ?
#
loop_
_entity_poly.entity_id
_entity_poly.type
_entity_poly.pdbx_seq_one_letter_code
_entity_poly.pdbx_strand_id
1 'polypeptide(L)'
;MTDPEPRPGIRLAELPLGARPCSLAAALDVLGERWSLLALREIGYGVHRFARIAGYTGASRDILADRLRKLEAAGVIERRPYSEHPPRHEYHLTEAGQELFPVMLALYQWGDRWAVDTPALTRRHSCGQPLQVDQVCHHCGQPVTHDTIHAEPASA
;
A
#
# COMPACT_ATOMS: atom_id res chain seq x y z
N MET A 1 -24.51 0.27 31.44
CA MET A 1 -24.40 0.10 29.99
C MET A 1 -23.45 -1.07 29.83
N THR A 2 -24.00 -2.26 29.67
CA THR A 2 -23.22 -3.52 29.54
C THR A 2 -22.60 -3.53 28.17
N ASP A 3 -21.28 -3.62 28.10
CA ASP A 3 -20.57 -3.87 26.83
C ASP A 3 -21.15 -5.14 26.17
N PRO A 4 -21.46 -5.11 24.88
CA PRO A 4 -21.92 -6.30 24.20
C PRO A 4 -20.82 -7.37 24.26
N GLU A 5 -21.17 -8.57 24.71
CA GLU A 5 -20.26 -9.72 24.66
C GLU A 5 -19.70 -9.89 23.23
N PRO A 6 -18.38 -10.12 23.09
CA PRO A 6 -17.79 -10.35 21.78
C PRO A 6 -18.43 -11.59 21.17
N ARG A 7 -19.04 -11.43 19.99
CA ARG A 7 -19.58 -12.56 19.21
C ARG A 7 -18.44 -13.51 18.85
N PRO A 8 -18.62 -14.83 19.00
CA PRO A 8 -17.61 -15.78 18.55
C PRO A 8 -17.45 -15.66 17.03
N GLY A 9 -16.37 -15.04 16.61
CA GLY A 9 -16.00 -14.98 15.19
C GLY A 9 -15.72 -16.38 14.66
N ILE A 10 -16.02 -16.61 13.37
CA ILE A 10 -15.63 -17.84 12.67
C ILE A 10 -14.10 -17.89 12.69
N ARG A 11 -13.53 -18.93 13.28
CA ARG A 11 -12.09 -19.19 13.15
C ARG A 11 -11.79 -19.55 11.70
N LEU A 12 -11.08 -18.68 11.00
CA LEU A 12 -10.72 -18.89 9.60
C LEU A 12 -9.98 -20.21 9.37
N ALA A 13 -9.32 -20.74 10.39
CA ALA A 13 -8.67 -22.06 10.36
C ALA A 13 -9.67 -23.24 10.22
N GLU A 14 -10.93 -23.03 10.56
CA GLU A 14 -11.98 -24.07 10.53
C GLU A 14 -12.73 -24.12 9.18
N LEU A 15 -12.43 -23.20 8.27
CA LEU A 15 -13.01 -23.20 6.94
C LEU A 15 -12.43 -24.37 6.09
N PRO A 16 -13.23 -24.93 5.16
CA PRO A 16 -12.75 -25.96 4.25
C PRO A 16 -11.49 -25.55 3.48
N LEU A 17 -10.65 -26.53 3.14
CA LEU A 17 -9.47 -26.28 2.31
C LEU A 17 -9.91 -25.77 0.93
N GLY A 18 -9.20 -24.77 0.43
CA GLY A 18 -9.45 -24.14 -0.87
C GLY A 18 -8.98 -22.68 -0.88
N ALA A 19 -8.96 -22.09 -2.08
CA ALA A 19 -8.67 -20.67 -2.22
C ALA A 19 -9.78 -19.83 -1.55
N ARG A 20 -9.42 -19.02 -0.56
CA ARG A 20 -10.35 -18.14 0.12
C ARG A 20 -10.51 -16.85 -0.66
N PRO A 21 -11.73 -16.38 -0.95
CA PRO A 21 -11.92 -15.01 -1.40
C PRO A 21 -11.29 -14.05 -0.39
N CYS A 22 -10.35 -13.24 -0.84
CA CYS A 22 -9.56 -12.41 0.07
C CYS A 22 -9.21 -11.08 -0.60
N SER A 23 -9.62 -9.97 0.01
CA SER A 23 -9.27 -8.63 -0.46
C SER A 23 -7.76 -8.40 -0.48
N LEU A 24 -7.00 -9.04 0.42
CA LEU A 24 -5.54 -8.99 0.39
C LEU A 24 -4.99 -9.66 -0.86
N ALA A 25 -5.52 -10.82 -1.28
CA ALA A 25 -5.10 -11.48 -2.51
C ALA A 25 -5.36 -10.57 -3.72
N ALA A 26 -6.55 -9.99 -3.83
CA ALA A 26 -6.90 -9.03 -4.89
C ALA A 26 -5.97 -7.79 -4.89
N ALA A 27 -5.62 -7.27 -3.72
CA ALA A 27 -4.65 -6.17 -3.62
C ALA A 27 -3.25 -6.59 -4.08
N LEU A 28 -2.82 -7.81 -3.75
CA LEU A 28 -1.52 -8.34 -4.16
C LEU A 28 -1.43 -8.62 -5.66
N ASP A 29 -2.54 -8.93 -6.34
CA ASP A 29 -2.57 -9.05 -7.80
C ASP A 29 -2.15 -7.72 -8.48
N VAL A 30 -2.43 -6.59 -7.85
CA VAL A 30 -2.05 -5.26 -8.33
C VAL A 30 -0.68 -4.82 -7.78
N LEU A 31 -0.44 -5.02 -6.49
CA LEU A 31 0.67 -4.42 -5.74
C LEU A 31 1.79 -5.41 -5.41
N GLY A 32 1.55 -6.72 -5.51
CA GLY A 32 2.43 -7.77 -4.96
C GLY A 32 3.81 -7.87 -5.61
N GLU A 33 4.04 -7.16 -6.67
CA GLU A 33 5.32 -7.09 -7.34
C GLU A 33 6.20 -5.99 -6.74
N ARG A 34 7.42 -6.32 -6.38
CA ARG A 34 8.40 -5.40 -5.77
C ARG A 34 8.43 -4.01 -6.43
N TRP A 35 8.49 -3.99 -7.75
CA TRP A 35 8.67 -2.75 -8.52
C TRP A 35 7.40 -1.88 -8.56
N SER A 36 6.21 -2.45 -8.32
CA SER A 36 4.97 -1.70 -8.20
C SER A 36 5.01 -0.76 -7.00
N LEU A 37 5.28 -1.28 -5.81
CA LEU A 37 5.38 -0.48 -4.59
C LEU A 37 6.53 0.53 -4.64
N LEU A 38 7.68 0.16 -5.22
CA LEU A 38 8.80 1.09 -5.38
C LEU A 38 8.48 2.22 -6.37
N ALA A 39 7.75 1.95 -7.45
CA ALA A 39 7.28 2.99 -8.38
C ALA A 39 6.29 3.95 -7.70
N LEU A 40 5.32 3.41 -6.95
CA LEU A 40 4.36 4.21 -6.18
C LEU A 40 5.06 5.09 -5.14
N ARG A 41 6.12 4.58 -4.50
CA ARG A 41 6.96 5.37 -3.59
C ARG A 41 7.53 6.60 -4.28
N GLU A 42 8.13 6.42 -5.46
CA GLU A 42 8.76 7.54 -6.19
C GLU A 42 7.70 8.55 -6.65
N ILE A 43 6.57 8.08 -7.17
CA ILE A 43 5.47 8.96 -7.58
C ILE A 43 4.93 9.74 -6.38
N GLY A 44 4.79 9.10 -5.23
CA GLY A 44 4.41 9.75 -3.97
C GLY A 44 5.41 10.79 -3.46
N TYR A 45 6.69 10.65 -3.81
CA TYR A 45 7.73 11.64 -3.54
C TYR A 45 7.79 12.77 -4.59
N GLY A 46 6.85 12.82 -5.54
CA GLY A 46 6.82 13.83 -6.59
C GLY A 46 7.70 13.52 -7.80
N VAL A 47 8.15 12.29 -7.96
CA VAL A 47 8.92 11.85 -9.13
C VAL A 47 7.94 11.29 -10.17
N HIS A 48 7.62 12.10 -11.18
CA HIS A 48 6.53 11.75 -12.12
C HIS A 48 7.02 11.22 -13.48
N ARG A 49 8.31 11.40 -13.83
CA ARG A 49 8.82 11.04 -15.17
C ARG A 49 9.41 9.64 -15.17
N PHE A 50 9.03 8.85 -16.18
CA PHE A 50 9.46 7.46 -16.36
C PHE A 50 10.98 7.25 -16.12
N ALA A 51 11.81 8.04 -16.80
CA ALA A 51 13.26 7.86 -16.70
C ALA A 51 13.81 8.08 -15.27
N ARG A 52 13.19 8.99 -14.52
CA ARG A 52 13.60 9.25 -13.12
C ARG A 52 13.07 8.16 -12.19
N ILE A 53 11.84 7.69 -12.38
CA ILE A 53 11.28 6.55 -11.63
C ILE A 53 12.17 5.33 -11.86
N ALA A 54 12.55 5.02 -13.11
CA ALA A 54 13.46 3.92 -13.43
C ALA A 54 14.81 4.07 -12.70
N GLY A 55 15.40 5.27 -12.74
CA GLY A 55 16.68 5.56 -12.10
C GLY A 55 16.65 5.36 -10.58
N TYR A 56 15.60 5.84 -9.90
CA TYR A 56 15.49 5.73 -8.43
C TYR A 56 15.04 4.35 -7.95
N THR A 57 14.27 3.63 -8.73
CA THR A 57 13.86 2.27 -8.38
C THR A 57 14.94 1.23 -8.71
N GLY A 58 15.74 1.46 -9.73
CA GLY A 58 16.66 0.46 -10.28
C GLY A 58 15.98 -0.63 -11.12
N ALA A 59 14.69 -0.48 -11.41
CA ALA A 59 13.96 -1.40 -12.28
C ALA A 59 14.43 -1.26 -13.75
N SER A 60 14.51 -2.39 -14.49
CA SER A 60 14.68 -2.31 -15.92
C SER A 60 13.51 -1.58 -16.57
N ARG A 61 13.75 -0.98 -17.75
CA ARG A 61 12.73 -0.19 -18.44
C ARG A 61 11.49 -1.02 -18.79
N ASP A 62 11.68 -2.27 -19.18
CA ASP A 62 10.58 -3.16 -19.57
C ASP A 62 9.74 -3.57 -18.36
N ILE A 63 10.40 -3.93 -17.26
CA ILE A 63 9.72 -4.25 -16.00
C ILE A 63 8.93 -3.04 -15.50
N LEU A 64 9.56 -1.87 -15.44
CA LEU A 64 8.87 -0.66 -14.96
C LEU A 64 7.68 -0.30 -15.86
N ALA A 65 7.84 -0.37 -17.19
CA ALA A 65 6.75 -0.09 -18.14
C ALA A 65 5.56 -1.03 -17.92
N ASP A 66 5.82 -2.31 -17.69
CA ASP A 66 4.77 -3.29 -17.38
C ASP A 66 4.08 -2.98 -16.06
N ARG A 67 4.85 -2.67 -14.99
CA ARG A 67 4.27 -2.32 -13.69
C ARG A 67 3.42 -1.06 -13.75
N LEU A 68 3.91 0.00 -14.39
CA LEU A 68 3.15 1.25 -14.52
C LEU A 68 1.86 1.05 -15.35
N ARG A 69 1.89 0.20 -16.39
CA ARG A 69 0.69 -0.15 -17.15
C ARG A 69 -0.34 -0.89 -16.29
N LYS A 70 0.10 -1.83 -15.45
CA LYS A 70 -0.80 -2.57 -14.54
C LYS A 70 -1.40 -1.65 -13.47
N LEU A 71 -0.59 -0.77 -12.87
CA LEU A 71 -1.06 0.21 -11.90
C LEU A 71 -2.06 1.19 -12.51
N GLU A 72 -1.84 1.62 -13.75
CA GLU A 72 -2.77 2.48 -14.49
C GLU A 72 -4.07 1.75 -14.81
N ALA A 73 -3.99 0.51 -15.32
CA ALA A 73 -5.17 -0.31 -15.60
C ALA A 73 -6.01 -0.60 -14.35
N ALA A 74 -5.37 -0.69 -13.18
CA ALA A 74 -6.04 -0.85 -11.88
C ALA A 74 -6.56 0.48 -11.29
N GLY A 75 -6.34 1.61 -11.98
CA GLY A 75 -6.78 2.92 -11.50
C GLY A 75 -6.01 3.48 -10.31
N VAL A 76 -4.83 2.94 -10.03
CA VAL A 76 -3.96 3.40 -8.91
C VAL A 76 -3.15 4.63 -9.30
N ILE A 77 -2.77 4.71 -10.56
CA ILE A 77 -2.08 5.87 -11.14
C ILE A 77 -2.78 6.29 -12.43
N GLU A 78 -2.51 7.51 -12.86
CA GLU A 78 -2.93 8.05 -14.15
C GLU A 78 -1.76 8.67 -14.88
N ARG A 79 -1.81 8.67 -16.22
CA ARG A 79 -0.87 9.40 -17.07
C ARG A 79 -1.41 10.76 -17.41
N ARG A 80 -0.58 11.79 -17.25
CA ARG A 80 -0.86 13.16 -17.70
C ARG A 80 0.13 13.57 -18.77
N PRO A 81 -0.33 14.04 -19.95
CA PRO A 81 0.58 14.53 -20.98
C PRO A 81 1.25 15.84 -20.52
N TYR A 82 2.54 15.97 -20.74
CA TYR A 82 3.27 17.23 -20.50
C TYR A 82 4.00 17.76 -21.75
N SER A 83 4.04 16.98 -22.82
CA SER A 83 4.59 17.36 -24.11
C SER A 83 3.83 16.64 -25.22
N GLU A 84 3.50 17.36 -26.29
CA GLU A 84 2.80 16.79 -27.44
C GLU A 84 3.79 16.30 -28.53
N HIS A 85 4.94 16.96 -28.65
CA HIS A 85 5.93 16.65 -29.68
C HIS A 85 7.36 16.61 -29.09
N PRO A 86 7.96 15.41 -28.88
CA PRO A 86 7.34 14.09 -28.91
C PRO A 86 6.36 13.89 -27.75
N PRO A 87 5.34 13.00 -27.88
CA PRO A 87 4.39 12.73 -26.81
C PRO A 87 5.10 12.20 -25.57
N ARG A 88 4.94 12.90 -24.45
CA ARG A 88 5.52 12.51 -23.16
C ARG A 88 4.49 12.65 -22.05
N HIS A 89 4.56 11.73 -21.09
CA HIS A 89 3.62 11.66 -20.00
C HIS A 89 4.34 11.66 -18.64
N GLU A 90 3.66 12.18 -17.66
CA GLU A 90 3.96 12.04 -16.24
C GLU A 90 2.97 11.09 -15.60
N TYR A 91 3.41 10.41 -14.53
CA TYR A 91 2.60 9.48 -13.75
C TYR A 91 2.23 10.13 -12.43
N HIS A 92 0.95 10.12 -12.10
CA HIS A 92 0.41 10.72 -10.88
C HIS A 92 -0.45 9.70 -10.14
N LEU A 93 -0.48 9.80 -8.80
CA LEU A 93 -1.38 8.98 -8.00
C LEU A 93 -2.82 9.46 -8.20
N THR A 94 -3.73 8.52 -8.36
CA THR A 94 -5.18 8.76 -8.22
C THR A 94 -5.55 8.82 -6.73
N GLU A 95 -6.83 9.03 -6.42
CA GLU A 95 -7.34 8.90 -5.04
C GLU A 95 -7.03 7.51 -4.46
N ALA A 96 -7.32 6.44 -5.22
CA ALA A 96 -6.99 5.07 -4.82
C ALA A 96 -5.48 4.86 -4.59
N GLY A 97 -4.62 5.51 -5.38
CA GLY A 97 -3.18 5.48 -5.17
C GLY A 97 -2.74 6.21 -3.91
N GLN A 98 -3.39 7.32 -3.58
CA GLN A 98 -3.11 8.08 -2.34
C GLN A 98 -3.52 7.30 -1.09
N GLU A 99 -4.64 6.55 -1.15
CA GLU A 99 -5.11 5.69 -0.06
C GLU A 99 -4.15 4.52 0.26
N LEU A 100 -3.19 4.20 -0.62
CA LEU A 100 -2.13 3.24 -0.33
C LEU A 100 -1.03 3.79 0.59
N PHE A 101 -0.99 5.09 0.84
CA PHE A 101 0.06 5.69 1.65
C PHE A 101 0.13 5.11 3.08
N PRO A 102 -0.96 4.93 3.83
CA PRO A 102 -0.92 4.27 5.14
C PRO A 102 -0.37 2.83 5.08
N VAL A 103 -0.70 2.08 4.02
CA VAL A 103 -0.16 0.71 3.81
C VAL A 103 1.35 0.76 3.63
N MET A 104 1.83 1.69 2.82
CA MET A 104 3.27 1.88 2.60
C MET A 104 3.99 2.31 3.89
N LEU A 105 3.38 3.17 4.71
CA LEU A 105 3.94 3.55 6.02
C LEU A 105 4.08 2.34 6.95
N ALA A 106 3.07 1.47 7.01
CA ALA A 106 3.15 0.24 7.80
C ALA A 106 4.29 -0.68 7.32
N LEU A 107 4.46 -0.82 6.00
CA LEU A 107 5.56 -1.58 5.41
C LEU A 107 6.93 -0.93 5.72
N TYR A 108 7.05 0.38 5.70
CA TYR A 108 8.28 1.07 6.09
C TYR A 108 8.62 0.82 7.57
N GLN A 109 7.66 0.98 8.47
CA GLN A 109 7.88 0.75 9.91
C GLN A 109 8.32 -0.70 10.18
N TRP A 110 7.68 -1.65 9.51
CA TRP A 110 8.06 -3.05 9.61
C TRP A 110 9.47 -3.30 9.06
N GLY A 111 9.78 -2.73 7.89
CA GLY A 111 11.10 -2.85 7.24
C GLY A 111 12.21 -2.22 8.06
N ASP A 112 11.98 -1.01 8.57
CA ASP A 112 12.94 -0.29 9.43
C ASP A 112 13.24 -1.04 10.72
N ARG A 113 12.28 -1.81 11.23
CA ARG A 113 12.42 -2.57 12.47
C ARG A 113 13.05 -3.96 12.29
N TRP A 114 12.72 -4.65 11.17
CA TRP A 114 12.98 -6.07 11.04
C TRP A 114 13.81 -6.48 9.83
N ALA A 115 13.92 -5.63 8.83
CA ALA A 115 14.53 -6.00 7.54
C ALA A 115 15.85 -5.27 7.24
N VAL A 116 16.21 -4.25 8.01
CA VAL A 116 17.45 -3.50 7.85
C VAL A 116 18.14 -3.26 9.20
N ASP A 117 19.46 -3.28 9.23
CA ASP A 117 20.22 -2.98 10.46
C ASP A 117 20.12 -1.51 10.84
N THR A 118 20.10 -0.62 9.85
CA THR A 118 19.98 0.82 10.04
C THR A 118 19.12 1.42 8.93
N PRO A 119 18.01 2.12 9.28
CA PRO A 119 17.20 2.82 8.29
C PRO A 119 17.98 3.90 7.57
N ALA A 120 17.90 3.95 6.26
CA ALA A 120 18.59 4.95 5.44
C ALA A 120 17.98 6.37 5.59
N LEU A 121 16.71 6.45 6.00
CA LEU A 121 15.95 7.70 6.11
C LEU A 121 15.12 7.71 7.40
N THR A 122 15.14 8.82 8.12
CA THR A 122 14.20 9.08 9.19
C THR A 122 13.03 9.89 8.63
N ARG A 123 11.84 9.32 8.67
CA ARG A 123 10.59 10.03 8.30
C ARG A 123 10.13 10.85 9.48
N ARG A 124 9.75 12.12 9.23
CA ARG A 124 9.24 13.02 10.26
C ARG A 124 7.82 13.47 9.92
N HIS A 125 6.99 13.52 10.94
CA HIS A 125 5.68 14.16 10.85
C HIS A 125 5.84 15.70 10.84
N SER A 126 4.81 16.40 10.40
CA SER A 126 4.78 17.88 10.38
C SER A 126 4.97 18.53 11.76
N CYS A 127 4.73 17.82 12.86
CA CYS A 127 5.05 18.24 14.22
C CYS A 127 6.56 18.19 14.53
N GLY A 128 7.43 17.75 13.59
CA GLY A 128 8.88 17.67 13.76
C GLY A 128 9.40 16.39 14.41
N GLN A 129 8.52 15.54 14.95
CA GLN A 129 8.92 14.28 15.59
C GLN A 129 9.13 13.17 14.56
N PRO A 130 9.96 12.15 14.86
CA PRO A 130 10.02 10.93 14.06
C PRO A 130 8.61 10.35 13.89
N LEU A 131 8.28 10.01 12.62
CA LEU A 131 6.96 9.49 12.31
C LEU A 131 6.79 8.08 12.87
N GLN A 132 5.79 7.92 13.72
CA GLN A 132 5.25 6.64 14.17
C GLN A 132 3.76 6.62 13.88
N VAL A 133 3.28 5.52 13.33
CA VAL A 133 1.86 5.35 12.98
C VAL A 133 1.35 4.10 13.67
N ASP A 134 0.33 4.25 14.47
CA ASP A 134 -0.38 3.16 15.11
C ASP A 134 -1.70 2.92 14.40
N GLN A 135 -2.08 1.65 14.25
CA GLN A 135 -3.39 1.29 13.74
C GLN A 135 -4.38 1.18 14.89
N VAL A 136 -5.45 1.96 14.83
CA VAL A 136 -6.51 1.96 15.83
C VAL A 136 -7.87 1.73 15.19
N CYS A 137 -8.77 1.09 15.94
CA CYS A 137 -10.16 0.94 15.52
C CYS A 137 -10.84 2.30 15.49
N HIS A 138 -11.43 2.68 14.36
CA HIS A 138 -12.12 3.96 14.20
C HIS A 138 -13.27 4.15 15.19
N HIS A 139 -13.94 3.06 15.59
CA HIS A 139 -15.11 3.13 16.46
C HIS A 139 -14.78 3.27 17.95
N CYS A 140 -13.76 2.55 18.45
CA CYS A 140 -13.43 2.53 19.87
C CYS A 140 -12.08 3.15 20.21
N GLY A 141 -11.24 3.50 19.20
CA GLY A 141 -9.92 4.08 19.40
C GLY A 141 -8.85 3.11 19.93
N GLN A 142 -9.22 1.85 20.17
CA GLN A 142 -8.27 0.86 20.69
C GLN A 142 -7.30 0.39 19.61
N PRO A 143 -6.05 0.02 19.99
CA PRO A 143 -5.09 -0.54 19.06
C PRO A 143 -5.62 -1.79 18.36
N VAL A 144 -5.36 -1.90 17.07
CA VAL A 144 -5.68 -3.09 16.28
C VAL A 144 -4.50 -4.04 16.30
N THR A 145 -4.71 -5.23 16.90
CA THR A 145 -3.74 -6.32 16.98
C THR A 145 -4.34 -7.59 16.39
N HIS A 146 -3.52 -8.61 16.18
CA HIS A 146 -4.00 -9.91 15.71
C HIS A 146 -5.13 -10.48 16.59
N ASP A 147 -5.05 -10.28 17.90
CA ASP A 147 -6.01 -10.84 18.87
C ASP A 147 -7.31 -10.03 18.97
N THR A 148 -7.34 -8.81 18.42
CA THR A 148 -8.51 -7.92 18.47
C THR A 148 -9.34 -7.94 17.19
N ILE A 149 -8.95 -8.75 16.19
CA ILE A 149 -9.65 -8.85 14.89
C ILE A 149 -10.43 -10.17 14.83
N HIS A 150 -11.70 -10.06 14.51
CA HIS A 150 -12.56 -11.20 14.20
C HIS A 150 -13.06 -11.06 12.76
N ALA A 151 -13.02 -12.15 11.99
CA ALA A 151 -13.53 -12.17 10.62
C ALA A 151 -14.91 -12.85 10.59
N GLU A 152 -15.86 -12.19 9.99
CA GLU A 152 -17.21 -12.71 9.76
C GLU A 152 -17.50 -12.69 8.24
N PRO A 153 -18.34 -13.62 7.71
CA PRO A 153 -18.79 -13.53 6.34
C PRO A 153 -19.47 -12.19 6.09
N ALA A 154 -19.16 -11.54 4.95
CA ALA A 154 -19.85 -10.33 4.56
C ALA A 154 -21.35 -10.62 4.41
N SER A 155 -22.18 -9.83 5.07
CA SER A 155 -23.63 -9.87 4.83
C SER A 155 -23.90 -9.40 3.40
N ALA A 156 -24.65 -10.18 2.63
CA ALA A 156 -25.06 -9.83 1.28
C ALA A 156 -26.05 -8.68 1.29
#